data_2e6e934df72bc046098b09cb5500e53c
#
_entry.id   2e6e934df72bc046098b09cb5500e53c
#
_cell.length_a   1.000
_cell.length_b   1.000
_cell.length_c   1.000
_cell.angle_alpha   90.00
_cell.angle_beta   90.00
_cell.angle_gamma   90.00
#
_symmetry.space_group_name_H-M   'P 1'
#
loop_
_entity.id
_entity.type
_entity.pdbx_description
1 polymer ?
#
loop_
_entity_poly.entity_id
_entity_poly.type
_entity_poly.pdbx_seq_one_letter_code
_entity_poly.pdbx_strand_id
1 'polypeptide(L)'
;MNIIILIYQGLKMSFLGMKFGIFKNPDGKKLAKFLESLGPIFIKFGQLLSTRTDILDVETAKNLQGLTDSCMPFPVATLRAIVEKELGDSIENLFDDFDDNPLAAASLAQVHSAKLKNGKEIVIKVLRPNIEKEVKKNIRLLRAAAKFCTYVYSESHRLRPLEVVRDYETTILRELDLKLEAANTNLTRKNFANSEELYIPEVFWDMTTNKVMVLERIDGIPCTDIEQIEKYGINKKRLAENGVKIFLNQVFRDNFFHADMHPGNIFVSKEHPETPGYIAIDCAITGSLSNDERYMLARMLQAVLKQKYKSLAQLFIGSGWVNSDTNINELENTLRACCEPIFEKPLSEIEFGKLLLYLFQSTRPYGLSLQPSLVLLQKTLIHIEGMGRQIYPELDFWGIAEPYLDNWLKEQFSPLKLKDFIVDNKEDLLLKASEMPGFIYEALDELRGYSHNRKSNDDKLHKMELQLQKQKYIIWFFGVGIMMAWGIFVILS
;
A
#
# COMPACT_ATOMS: atom_id res chain seq x y z
N MET A 1 0.04 21.40 -28.08
CA MET A 1 -0.08 22.44 -27.02
C MET A 1 0.94 23.53 -27.34
N ASN A 2 0.50 24.77 -27.47
CA ASN A 2 1.37 25.88 -27.85
C ASN A 2 2.52 26.06 -26.83
N ILE A 3 3.75 26.14 -27.30
CA ILE A 3 4.97 26.48 -26.53
C ILE A 3 4.73 27.73 -25.67
N ILE A 4 3.96 28.69 -26.18
CA ILE A 4 3.53 29.91 -25.47
C ILE A 4 2.85 29.63 -24.13
N ILE A 5 1.95 28.61 -24.08
CA ILE A 5 1.24 28.23 -22.85
C ILE A 5 2.19 27.62 -21.82
N LEU A 6 3.14 26.82 -22.26
CA LEU A 6 4.19 26.24 -21.40
C LEU A 6 5.09 27.33 -20.81
N ILE A 7 5.50 28.29 -21.63
CA ILE A 7 6.31 29.45 -21.22
C ILE A 7 5.55 30.29 -20.20
N TYR A 8 4.27 30.63 -20.48
CA TYR A 8 3.42 31.38 -19.55
C TYR A 8 3.27 30.70 -18.20
N GLN A 9 3.04 29.38 -18.20
CA GLN A 9 2.91 28.62 -16.95
C GLN A 9 4.23 28.49 -16.20
N GLY A 10 5.34 28.31 -16.92
CA GLY A 10 6.68 28.33 -16.32
C GLY A 10 7.01 29.67 -15.67
N LEU A 11 6.66 30.78 -16.32
CA LEU A 11 6.81 32.13 -15.77
C LEU A 11 5.91 32.33 -14.52
N LYS A 12 4.65 31.84 -14.56
CA LYS A 12 3.75 31.86 -13.39
C LYS A 12 4.33 31.06 -12.23
N MET A 13 4.82 29.85 -12.47
CA MET A 13 5.49 29.03 -11.45
C MET A 13 6.72 29.74 -10.87
N SER A 14 7.57 30.28 -11.72
CA SER A 14 8.77 31.00 -11.29
C SER A 14 8.42 32.22 -10.44
N PHE A 15 7.42 33.00 -10.87
CA PHE A 15 6.95 34.18 -10.11
C PHE A 15 6.39 33.77 -8.75
N LEU A 16 5.55 32.72 -8.69
CA LEU A 16 5.01 32.21 -7.43
C LEU A 16 6.12 31.62 -6.55
N GLY A 17 7.08 30.89 -7.12
CA GLY A 17 8.25 30.39 -6.41
C GLY A 17 9.08 31.50 -5.76
N MET A 18 9.28 32.62 -6.48
CA MET A 18 9.91 33.82 -5.92
C MET A 18 9.06 34.45 -4.81
N LYS A 19 7.73 34.61 -5.03
CA LYS A 19 6.79 35.18 -4.07
C LYS A 19 6.78 34.40 -2.74
N PHE A 20 6.81 33.08 -2.80
CA PHE A 20 6.83 32.22 -1.61
C PHE A 20 8.25 31.95 -1.09
N GLY A 21 9.27 32.48 -1.71
CA GLY A 21 10.67 32.36 -1.25
C GLY A 21 11.28 30.96 -1.41
N ILE A 22 10.72 30.12 -2.28
CA ILE A 22 11.18 28.74 -2.53
C ILE A 22 12.64 28.67 -2.96
N PHE A 23 13.10 29.66 -3.75
CA PHE A 23 14.47 29.69 -4.29
C PHE A 23 15.52 30.21 -3.30
N LYS A 24 15.08 30.91 -2.21
CA LYS A 24 16.02 31.51 -1.26
C LYS A 24 16.19 30.69 0.02
N ASN A 25 15.09 30.15 0.54
CA ASN A 25 15.08 29.36 1.76
C ASN A 25 13.84 28.46 1.73
N PRO A 26 13.90 27.30 1.06
CA PRO A 26 12.79 26.39 0.97
C PRO A 26 12.54 25.78 2.37
N ASP A 27 11.30 25.89 2.84
CA ASP A 27 10.79 25.14 3.99
C ASP A 27 9.46 24.47 3.62
N GLY A 28 9.07 23.45 4.38
CA GLY A 28 7.88 22.66 4.10
C GLY A 28 6.59 23.50 4.06
N LYS A 29 6.47 24.54 4.91
CA LYS A 29 5.30 25.43 4.94
C LYS A 29 5.20 26.29 3.69
N LYS A 30 6.32 26.82 3.23
CA LYS A 30 6.36 27.62 1.99
C LYS A 30 6.04 26.74 0.78
N LEU A 31 6.59 25.53 0.77
CA LEU A 31 6.34 24.56 -0.30
C LEU A 31 4.86 24.20 -0.37
N ALA A 32 4.21 23.91 0.76
CA ALA A 32 2.79 23.63 0.83
C ALA A 32 1.96 24.79 0.25
N LYS A 33 2.17 26.04 0.74
CA LYS A 33 1.48 27.23 0.22
C LYS A 33 1.73 27.48 -1.27
N PHE A 34 2.93 27.20 -1.73
CA PHE A 34 3.25 27.31 -3.16
C PHE A 34 2.44 26.31 -3.98
N LEU A 35 2.37 25.03 -3.57
CA LEU A 35 1.60 24.00 -4.26
C LEU A 35 0.09 24.31 -4.22
N GLU A 36 -0.44 24.77 -3.10
CA GLU A 36 -1.83 25.23 -2.98
C GLU A 36 -2.15 26.33 -4.01
N SER A 37 -1.25 27.32 -4.15
CA SER A 37 -1.42 28.43 -5.09
C SER A 37 -1.42 28.03 -6.56
N LEU A 38 -0.86 26.86 -6.88
CA LEU A 38 -0.83 26.31 -8.24
C LEU A 38 -2.10 25.53 -8.58
N GLY A 39 -2.87 25.12 -7.56
CA GLY A 39 -4.17 24.46 -7.72
C GLY A 39 -4.19 22.97 -7.42
N PRO A 40 -5.36 22.32 -7.61
CA PRO A 40 -5.67 20.98 -7.09
C PRO A 40 -4.68 19.88 -7.50
N ILE A 41 -4.21 19.91 -8.74
CA ILE A 41 -3.28 18.90 -9.25
C ILE A 41 -1.92 18.98 -8.55
N PHE A 42 -1.50 20.20 -8.19
CA PHE A 42 -0.25 20.41 -7.43
C PHE A 42 -0.44 20.09 -5.93
N ILE A 43 -1.64 20.26 -5.38
CA ILE A 43 -1.99 19.79 -4.04
C ILE A 43 -1.81 18.27 -3.97
N LYS A 44 -2.41 17.53 -4.90
CA LYS A 44 -2.23 16.07 -5.00
C LYS A 44 -0.77 15.66 -5.22
N PHE A 45 -0.02 16.40 -6.01
CA PHE A 45 1.41 16.18 -6.15
C PHE A 45 2.14 16.35 -4.81
N GLY A 46 1.81 17.39 -4.04
CA GLY A 46 2.34 17.61 -2.69
C GLY A 46 1.97 16.49 -1.72
N GLN A 47 0.74 16.00 -1.77
CA GLN A 47 0.28 14.86 -0.97
C GLN A 47 1.08 13.59 -1.31
N LEU A 48 1.35 13.32 -2.60
CA LEU A 48 2.20 12.21 -3.00
C LEU A 48 3.65 12.43 -2.54
N LEU A 49 4.20 13.64 -2.69
CA LEU A 49 5.53 13.95 -2.19
C LEU A 49 5.67 13.73 -0.68
N SER A 50 4.62 14.03 0.10
CA SER A 50 4.63 13.84 1.56
C SER A 50 4.88 12.39 1.98
N THR A 51 4.60 11.43 1.10
CA THR A 51 4.85 10.00 1.35
C THR A 51 6.29 9.57 1.05
N ARG A 52 7.05 10.41 0.35
CA ARG A 52 8.42 10.15 -0.09
C ARG A 52 9.43 10.59 0.98
N THR A 53 9.40 9.89 2.11
CA THR A 53 10.34 10.11 3.23
C THR A 53 11.80 9.79 2.87
N ASP A 54 12.02 9.14 1.73
CA ASP A 54 13.32 8.93 1.11
C ASP A 54 13.91 10.23 0.50
N ILE A 55 13.07 11.18 0.15
CA ILE A 55 13.45 12.42 -0.52
C ILE A 55 13.33 13.62 0.43
N LEU A 56 12.25 13.68 1.22
CA LEU A 56 11.91 14.79 2.09
C LEU A 56 12.32 14.51 3.54
N ASP A 57 12.64 15.58 4.27
CA ASP A 57 12.73 15.52 5.72
C ASP A 57 11.35 15.40 6.36
N VAL A 58 11.32 14.96 7.62
CA VAL A 58 10.08 14.67 8.37
C VAL A 58 9.19 15.92 8.51
N GLU A 59 9.77 17.08 8.72
CA GLU A 59 9.02 18.32 8.91
C GLU A 59 8.37 18.77 7.60
N THR A 60 9.09 18.73 6.50
CA THR A 60 8.56 19.04 5.17
C THR A 60 7.46 18.05 4.77
N ALA A 61 7.65 16.76 4.99
CA ALA A 61 6.65 15.74 4.73
C ALA A 61 5.36 16.01 5.52
N LYS A 62 5.48 16.34 6.83
CA LYS A 62 4.33 16.67 7.68
C LYS A 62 3.57 17.92 7.20
N ASN A 63 4.29 18.96 6.76
CA ASN A 63 3.64 20.17 6.22
C ASN A 63 2.86 19.88 4.92
N LEU A 64 3.37 18.98 4.07
CA LEU A 64 2.71 18.57 2.84
C LEU A 64 1.52 17.63 3.09
N GLN A 65 1.54 16.82 4.13
CA GLN A 65 0.37 16.03 4.57
C GLN A 65 -0.84 16.89 4.96
N GLY A 66 -0.58 18.12 5.43
CA GLY A 66 -1.65 19.08 5.76
C GLY A 66 -2.36 19.69 4.55
N LEU A 67 -1.93 19.39 3.32
CA LEU A 67 -2.61 19.86 2.11
C LEU A 67 -4.00 19.22 1.99
N THR A 68 -5.05 20.05 1.94
CA THR A 68 -6.43 19.60 1.85
C THR A 68 -6.91 19.53 0.41
N ASP A 69 -7.69 18.50 0.10
CA ASP A 69 -8.21 18.23 -1.25
C ASP A 69 -9.58 18.92 -1.50
N SER A 70 -10.03 19.77 -0.59
CA SER A 70 -11.30 20.49 -0.72
C SER A 70 -11.20 21.59 -1.77
N CYS A 71 -12.06 21.52 -2.77
CA CYS A 71 -12.12 22.45 -3.88
C CYS A 71 -13.51 23.07 -4.03
N MET A 72 -13.59 24.25 -4.65
CA MET A 72 -14.90 24.83 -4.98
C MET A 72 -15.68 23.92 -5.93
N PRO A 73 -16.97 23.70 -5.69
CA PRO A 73 -17.83 22.95 -6.59
C PRO A 73 -17.84 23.58 -8.00
N PHE A 74 -17.92 22.73 -9.02
CA PHE A 74 -18.23 23.19 -10.37
C PHE A 74 -19.75 23.27 -10.60
N PRO A 75 -20.23 24.08 -11.57
CA PRO A 75 -21.65 24.32 -11.74
C PRO A 75 -22.47 23.04 -11.97
N VAL A 76 -23.58 22.92 -11.25
CA VAL A 76 -24.49 21.77 -11.31
C VAL A 76 -25.03 21.52 -12.72
N ALA A 77 -25.31 22.54 -13.51
CA ALA A 77 -25.72 22.39 -14.91
C ALA A 77 -24.68 21.64 -15.74
N THR A 78 -23.39 21.87 -15.47
CA THR A 78 -22.31 21.12 -16.14
C THR A 78 -22.27 19.67 -15.65
N LEU A 79 -22.51 19.43 -14.36
CA LEU A 79 -22.56 18.10 -13.79
C LEU A 79 -23.71 17.29 -14.40
N ARG A 80 -24.95 17.87 -14.43
CA ARG A 80 -26.12 17.22 -15.05
C ARG A 80 -25.83 16.83 -16.50
N ALA A 81 -25.28 17.75 -17.30
CA ALA A 81 -24.92 17.47 -18.68
C ALA A 81 -23.87 16.33 -18.84
N ILE A 82 -22.92 16.19 -17.86
CA ILE A 82 -21.98 15.06 -17.86
C ILE A 82 -22.70 13.76 -17.54
N VAL A 83 -23.53 13.72 -16.50
CA VAL A 83 -24.26 12.52 -16.07
C VAL A 83 -25.19 12.05 -17.19
N GLU A 84 -26.02 12.94 -17.75
CA GLU A 84 -26.93 12.62 -18.84
C GLU A 84 -26.21 12.08 -20.08
N LYS A 85 -25.09 12.71 -20.43
CA LYS A 85 -24.26 12.26 -21.57
C LYS A 85 -23.64 10.89 -21.33
N GLU A 86 -23.13 10.64 -20.13
CA GLU A 86 -22.41 9.38 -19.81
C GLU A 86 -23.39 8.23 -19.58
N LEU A 87 -24.60 8.49 -19.03
CA LEU A 87 -25.61 7.47 -18.74
C LEU A 87 -26.68 7.33 -19.86
N GLY A 88 -26.74 8.29 -20.77
CA GLY A 88 -27.56 8.20 -21.97
C GLY A 88 -29.04 8.55 -21.80
N ASP A 89 -29.44 9.11 -20.64
CA ASP A 89 -30.82 9.53 -20.36
C ASP A 89 -30.84 10.81 -19.49
N SER A 90 -31.98 11.48 -19.39
CA SER A 90 -32.12 12.65 -18.52
C SER A 90 -32.08 12.28 -17.04
N ILE A 91 -31.64 13.21 -16.22
CA ILE A 91 -31.57 13.03 -14.75
C ILE A 91 -32.93 12.64 -14.18
N GLU A 92 -34.02 13.27 -14.66
CA GLU A 92 -35.37 13.03 -14.21
C GLU A 92 -35.88 11.62 -14.57
N ASN A 93 -35.35 11.02 -15.63
CA ASN A 93 -35.65 9.64 -16.02
C ASN A 93 -34.81 8.64 -15.22
N LEU A 94 -33.55 8.97 -14.97
CA LEU A 94 -32.61 8.09 -14.26
C LEU A 94 -32.90 8.00 -12.74
N PHE A 95 -33.25 9.13 -12.14
CA PHE A 95 -33.41 9.25 -10.69
C PHE A 95 -34.81 9.71 -10.31
N ASP A 96 -35.26 9.33 -9.12
CA ASP A 96 -36.48 9.81 -8.50
C ASP A 96 -36.27 11.19 -7.86
N ASP A 97 -35.10 11.36 -7.22
CA ASP A 97 -34.65 12.62 -6.64
C ASP A 97 -33.16 12.80 -6.92
N PHE A 98 -32.73 14.05 -7.11
CA PHE A 98 -31.35 14.42 -7.34
C PHE A 98 -31.03 15.74 -6.61
N ASP A 99 -30.12 15.68 -5.63
CA ASP A 99 -29.70 16.88 -4.90
C ASP A 99 -28.65 17.67 -5.69
N ASP A 100 -28.99 18.86 -6.09
CA ASP A 100 -28.11 19.78 -6.80
C ASP A 100 -26.96 20.30 -5.95
N ASN A 101 -27.03 20.18 -4.60
CA ASN A 101 -25.95 20.56 -3.70
C ASN A 101 -24.99 19.37 -3.53
N PRO A 102 -23.69 19.58 -3.72
CA PRO A 102 -22.72 18.51 -3.56
C PRO A 102 -22.55 18.10 -2.10
N LEU A 103 -22.50 16.80 -1.85
CA LEU A 103 -22.06 16.24 -0.56
C LEU A 103 -20.57 16.50 -0.33
N ALA A 104 -19.77 16.44 -1.40
CA ALA A 104 -18.34 16.70 -1.34
C ALA A 104 -17.82 17.21 -2.70
N ALA A 105 -16.81 18.06 -2.66
CA ALA A 105 -16.12 18.57 -3.85
C ALA A 105 -14.61 18.46 -3.66
N ALA A 106 -14.03 17.45 -4.31
CA ALA A 106 -12.59 17.16 -4.29
C ALA A 106 -11.86 17.75 -5.50
N SER A 107 -10.56 17.59 -5.55
CA SER A 107 -9.69 18.09 -6.64
C SER A 107 -10.07 17.53 -8.02
N LEU A 108 -10.45 16.26 -8.10
CA LEU A 108 -10.70 15.56 -9.36
C LEU A 108 -12.18 15.30 -9.62
N ALA A 109 -13.02 15.22 -8.59
CA ALA A 109 -14.41 14.81 -8.67
C ALA A 109 -15.31 15.60 -7.73
N GLN A 110 -16.60 15.49 -7.94
CA GLN A 110 -17.67 16.00 -7.10
C GLN A 110 -18.67 14.87 -6.83
N VAL A 111 -19.23 14.84 -5.62
CA VAL A 111 -20.16 13.80 -5.18
C VAL A 111 -21.50 14.42 -4.84
N HIS A 112 -22.59 13.86 -5.38
CA HIS A 112 -23.97 14.27 -5.13
C HIS A 112 -24.79 13.12 -4.59
N SER A 113 -25.82 13.41 -3.80
CA SER A 113 -26.82 12.43 -3.42
C SER A 113 -27.94 12.36 -4.45
N ALA A 114 -28.51 11.17 -4.61
CA ALA A 114 -29.68 10.94 -5.43
C ALA A 114 -30.48 9.74 -4.89
N LYS A 115 -31.66 9.53 -5.46
CA LYS A 115 -32.53 8.40 -5.17
C LYS A 115 -32.93 7.70 -6.46
N LEU A 116 -32.74 6.40 -6.50
CA LEU A 116 -33.19 5.57 -7.63
C LEU A 116 -34.72 5.46 -7.65
N LYS A 117 -35.29 5.14 -8.82
CA LYS A 117 -36.73 4.91 -8.99
C LYS A 117 -37.31 3.80 -8.09
N ASN A 118 -36.48 2.88 -7.63
CA ASN A 118 -36.86 1.85 -6.66
C ASN A 118 -36.79 2.31 -5.20
N GLY A 119 -36.48 3.57 -4.95
CA GLY A 119 -36.39 4.18 -3.62
C GLY A 119 -35.02 4.03 -2.94
N LYS A 120 -34.04 3.38 -3.55
CA LYS A 120 -32.70 3.19 -2.95
C LYS A 120 -31.92 4.51 -2.98
N GLU A 121 -31.35 4.91 -1.84
CA GLU A 121 -30.48 6.08 -1.74
C GLU A 121 -29.09 5.75 -2.28
N ILE A 122 -28.55 6.64 -3.12
CA ILE A 122 -27.28 6.50 -3.80
C ILE A 122 -26.44 7.78 -3.74
N VAL A 123 -25.17 7.65 -4.04
CA VAL A 123 -24.27 8.76 -4.32
C VAL A 123 -23.69 8.64 -5.72
N ILE A 124 -23.53 9.78 -6.37
CA ILE A 124 -23.02 9.90 -7.73
C ILE A 124 -21.73 10.67 -7.69
N LYS A 125 -20.61 9.99 -7.95
CA LYS A 125 -19.27 10.59 -8.08
C LYS A 125 -19.04 10.93 -9.55
N VAL A 126 -18.74 12.20 -9.85
CA VAL A 126 -18.57 12.72 -11.21
C VAL A 126 -17.25 13.43 -11.35
N LEU A 127 -16.43 13.04 -12.33
CA LEU A 127 -15.16 13.72 -12.62
C LEU A 127 -15.39 15.17 -13.08
N ARG A 128 -14.51 16.06 -12.67
CA ARG A 128 -14.54 17.46 -13.12
C ARG A 128 -14.45 17.56 -14.65
N PRO A 129 -15.13 18.54 -15.26
CA PRO A 129 -15.07 18.73 -16.71
C PRO A 129 -13.63 19.02 -17.17
N ASN A 130 -13.22 18.37 -18.25
CA ASN A 130 -11.87 18.53 -18.85
C ASN A 130 -10.68 18.20 -17.93
N ILE A 131 -10.89 17.58 -16.79
CA ILE A 131 -9.84 17.30 -15.80
C ILE A 131 -8.65 16.51 -16.40
N GLU A 132 -8.91 15.56 -17.28
CA GLU A 132 -7.85 14.78 -17.94
C GLU A 132 -6.90 15.67 -18.77
N LYS A 133 -7.45 16.67 -19.48
CA LYS A 133 -6.66 17.62 -20.27
C LYS A 133 -5.82 18.50 -19.34
N GLU A 134 -6.39 18.90 -18.22
CA GLU A 134 -5.73 19.73 -17.22
C GLU A 134 -4.59 18.95 -16.53
N VAL A 135 -4.83 17.72 -16.12
CA VAL A 135 -3.83 16.81 -15.55
C VAL A 135 -2.67 16.61 -16.52
N LYS A 136 -2.95 16.21 -17.76
CA LYS A 136 -1.92 16.02 -18.79
C LYS A 136 -1.09 17.29 -19.04
N LYS A 137 -1.70 18.46 -18.98
CA LYS A 137 -1.03 19.75 -19.10
C LYS A 137 -0.08 20.02 -17.95
N ASN A 138 -0.53 19.82 -16.71
CA ASN A 138 0.26 20.08 -15.51
C ASN A 138 1.38 19.04 -15.32
N ILE A 139 1.17 17.78 -15.69
CA ILE A 139 2.23 16.75 -15.74
C ILE A 139 3.36 17.16 -16.68
N ARG A 140 3.05 17.70 -17.87
CA ARG A 140 4.10 18.20 -18.79
C ARG A 140 4.91 19.34 -18.16
N LEU A 141 4.26 20.20 -17.40
CA LEU A 141 4.93 21.29 -16.69
C LEU A 141 5.83 20.73 -15.56
N LEU A 142 5.33 19.80 -14.74
CA LEU A 142 6.12 19.11 -13.72
C LEU A 142 7.31 18.36 -14.32
N ARG A 143 7.11 17.70 -15.46
CA ARG A 143 8.20 16.98 -16.16
C ARG A 143 9.26 17.95 -16.70
N ALA A 144 8.86 19.12 -17.18
CA ALA A 144 9.81 20.17 -17.61
C ALA A 144 10.59 20.72 -16.41
N ALA A 145 9.91 20.97 -15.27
CA ALA A 145 10.57 21.41 -14.04
C ALA A 145 11.53 20.35 -13.51
N ALA A 146 11.12 19.07 -13.50
CA ALA A 146 11.98 17.96 -13.08
C ALA A 146 13.24 17.83 -13.96
N LYS A 147 13.10 17.96 -15.30
CA LYS A 147 14.25 18.01 -16.21
C LYS A 147 15.18 19.19 -15.92
N PHE A 148 14.62 20.34 -15.64
CA PHE A 148 15.42 21.50 -15.26
C PHE A 148 16.18 21.26 -13.94
N CYS A 149 15.52 20.69 -12.94
CA CYS A 149 16.16 20.31 -11.67
C CYS A 149 17.33 19.32 -11.89
N THR A 150 17.17 18.32 -12.77
CA THR A 150 18.25 17.37 -13.06
C THR A 150 19.46 18.04 -13.71
N TYR A 151 19.26 19.14 -14.41
CA TYR A 151 20.36 19.87 -15.09
C TYR A 151 21.09 20.86 -14.17
N VAL A 152 20.36 21.49 -13.23
CA VAL A 152 20.90 22.58 -12.39
C VAL A 152 21.40 22.09 -11.04
N TYR A 153 20.85 21.00 -10.50
CA TYR A 153 21.13 20.53 -9.15
C TYR A 153 22.01 19.27 -9.18
N SER A 154 23.22 19.37 -8.62
CA SER A 154 24.16 18.23 -8.56
C SER A 154 23.64 17.03 -7.78
N GLU A 155 22.78 17.27 -6.77
CA GLU A 155 22.12 16.23 -5.94
C GLU A 155 20.88 15.59 -6.59
N SER A 156 20.52 15.99 -7.81
CA SER A 156 19.34 15.49 -8.52
C SER A 156 19.37 13.97 -8.76
N HIS A 157 20.56 13.36 -8.82
CA HIS A 157 20.74 11.91 -8.93
C HIS A 157 20.14 11.17 -7.71
N ARG A 158 20.20 11.78 -6.51
CA ARG A 158 19.60 11.23 -5.29
C ARG A 158 18.09 11.42 -5.27
N LEU A 159 17.62 12.60 -5.72
CA LEU A 159 16.20 12.96 -5.65
C LEU A 159 15.36 12.34 -6.76
N ARG A 160 15.96 11.87 -7.85
CA ARG A 160 15.31 11.26 -9.02
C ARG A 160 14.01 11.96 -9.44
N PRO A 161 14.02 13.30 -9.67
CA PRO A 161 12.79 14.07 -9.82
C PRO A 161 11.93 13.63 -11.01
N LEU A 162 12.53 13.07 -12.07
CA LEU A 162 11.79 12.54 -13.22
C LEU A 162 11.03 11.26 -12.87
N GLU A 163 11.58 10.39 -12.01
CA GLU A 163 10.88 9.19 -11.52
C GLU A 163 9.70 9.59 -10.65
N VAL A 164 9.88 10.54 -9.73
CA VAL A 164 8.80 11.09 -8.91
C VAL A 164 7.64 11.62 -9.74
N VAL A 165 7.92 12.39 -10.80
CA VAL A 165 6.88 12.89 -11.69
C VAL A 165 6.22 11.76 -12.48
N ARG A 166 6.95 10.72 -12.85
CA ARG A 166 6.41 9.53 -13.53
C ARG A 166 5.48 8.74 -12.62
N ASP A 167 5.87 8.54 -11.37
CA ASP A 167 5.05 7.86 -10.36
C ASP A 167 3.75 8.63 -10.13
N TYR A 168 3.85 9.95 -9.99
CA TYR A 168 2.69 10.83 -9.87
C TYR A 168 1.77 10.75 -11.09
N GLU A 169 2.33 10.80 -12.31
CA GLU A 169 1.55 10.66 -13.55
C GLU A 169 0.76 9.35 -13.57
N THR A 170 1.41 8.25 -13.20
CA THR A 170 0.76 6.93 -13.15
C THR A 170 -0.37 6.90 -12.14
N THR A 171 -0.15 7.46 -10.95
CA THR A 171 -1.16 7.48 -9.87
C THR A 171 -2.34 8.35 -10.24
N ILE A 172 -2.11 9.61 -10.66
CA ILE A 172 -3.21 10.54 -10.93
C ILE A 172 -4.04 10.14 -12.16
N LEU A 173 -3.42 9.51 -13.17
CA LEU A 173 -4.16 9.01 -14.32
C LEU A 173 -5.06 7.81 -13.99
N ARG A 174 -4.69 7.00 -13.00
CA ARG A 174 -5.56 5.93 -12.47
C ARG A 174 -6.75 6.50 -11.71
N GLU A 175 -6.57 7.59 -10.96
CA GLU A 175 -7.66 8.28 -10.26
C GLU A 175 -8.69 8.94 -11.22
N LEU A 176 -8.36 9.11 -12.50
CA LEU A 176 -9.28 9.59 -13.54
C LEU A 176 -10.11 8.49 -14.18
N ASP A 177 -10.01 7.24 -13.75
CA ASP A 177 -10.80 6.13 -14.24
C ASP A 177 -11.71 5.59 -13.13
N LEU A 178 -12.95 6.12 -13.09
CA LEU A 178 -13.93 5.70 -12.08
C LEU A 178 -14.40 4.24 -12.27
N LYS A 179 -14.24 3.63 -13.44
CA LYS A 179 -14.46 2.19 -13.61
C LYS A 179 -13.42 1.35 -12.89
N LEU A 180 -12.16 1.81 -12.89
CA LEU A 180 -11.11 1.14 -12.14
C LEU A 180 -11.37 1.24 -10.63
N GLU A 181 -11.76 2.42 -10.15
CA GLU A 181 -12.16 2.61 -8.75
C GLU A 181 -13.35 1.72 -8.38
N ALA A 182 -14.37 1.64 -9.24
CA ALA A 182 -15.52 0.76 -9.07
C ALA A 182 -15.13 -0.72 -9.00
N ALA A 183 -14.18 -1.15 -9.85
CA ALA A 183 -13.66 -2.51 -9.82
C ALA A 183 -12.92 -2.83 -8.52
N ASN A 184 -12.08 -1.91 -8.04
CA ASN A 184 -11.39 -2.03 -6.76
C ASN A 184 -12.38 -2.08 -5.58
N THR A 185 -13.37 -1.19 -5.58
CA THR A 185 -14.46 -1.16 -4.58
C THR A 185 -15.20 -2.49 -4.54
N ASN A 186 -15.60 -3.01 -5.69
CA ASN A 186 -16.31 -4.29 -5.78
C ASN A 186 -15.44 -5.49 -5.36
N LEU A 187 -14.13 -5.47 -5.68
CA LEU A 187 -13.21 -6.51 -5.22
C LEU A 187 -13.05 -6.49 -3.71
N THR A 188 -12.86 -5.30 -3.12
CA THR A 188 -12.80 -5.14 -1.65
C THR A 188 -14.10 -5.62 -1.00
N ARG A 189 -15.27 -5.25 -1.57
CA ARG A 189 -16.58 -5.72 -1.11
C ARG A 189 -16.68 -7.25 -1.12
N LYS A 190 -16.21 -7.90 -2.18
CA LYS A 190 -16.20 -9.37 -2.28
C LYS A 190 -15.30 -10.01 -1.22
N ASN A 191 -14.12 -9.45 -0.97
CA ASN A 191 -13.18 -9.96 0.02
C ASN A 191 -13.74 -9.92 1.45
N PHE A 192 -14.65 -8.98 1.72
CA PHE A 192 -15.29 -8.79 3.02
C PHE A 192 -16.80 -9.11 3.03
N ALA A 193 -17.31 -9.82 2.03
CA ALA A 193 -18.75 -10.10 1.90
C ALA A 193 -19.37 -10.84 3.12
N ASN A 194 -18.56 -11.64 3.83
CA ASN A 194 -18.98 -12.40 5.00
C ASN A 194 -18.38 -11.83 6.31
N SER A 195 -17.93 -10.58 6.32
CA SER A 195 -17.32 -9.93 7.47
C SER A 195 -18.24 -8.84 8.01
N GLU A 196 -18.47 -8.81 9.30
CA GLU A 196 -19.14 -7.70 9.98
C GLU A 196 -18.18 -6.56 10.31
N GLU A 197 -16.86 -6.77 10.13
CA GLU A 197 -15.82 -5.80 10.50
C GLU A 197 -15.71 -4.65 9.51
N LEU A 198 -15.93 -4.92 8.19
CA LEU A 198 -15.81 -3.91 7.14
C LEU A 198 -16.94 -4.03 6.11
N TYR A 199 -17.68 -2.95 5.97
CA TYR A 199 -18.68 -2.78 4.93
C TYR A 199 -18.14 -1.90 3.79
N ILE A 200 -18.40 -2.29 2.56
CA ILE A 200 -18.07 -1.54 1.35
C ILE A 200 -19.38 -1.30 0.57
N PRO A 201 -19.68 -0.04 0.16
CA PRO A 201 -20.89 0.28 -0.60
C PRO A 201 -21.01 -0.53 -1.88
N GLU A 202 -22.25 -0.83 -2.26
CA GLU A 202 -22.56 -1.47 -3.54
C GLU A 202 -22.26 -0.52 -4.70
N VAL A 203 -21.66 -1.06 -5.77
CA VAL A 203 -21.45 -0.34 -7.03
C VAL A 203 -22.57 -0.68 -8.01
N PHE A 204 -23.21 0.35 -8.56
CA PHE A 204 -24.22 0.19 -9.61
C PHE A 204 -23.55 0.21 -10.99
N TRP A 205 -23.19 -0.96 -11.49
CA TRP A 205 -22.40 -1.10 -12.72
C TRP A 205 -23.08 -0.57 -13.97
N ASP A 206 -24.40 -0.73 -14.09
CA ASP A 206 -25.20 -0.26 -15.23
C ASP A 206 -25.21 1.28 -15.33
N MET A 207 -24.87 1.96 -14.22
CA MET A 207 -24.81 3.43 -14.11
C MET A 207 -23.37 3.93 -13.87
N THR A 208 -22.34 3.08 -14.13
CA THR A 208 -20.94 3.43 -13.89
C THR A 208 -20.17 3.45 -15.20
N THR A 209 -19.52 4.58 -15.48
CA THR A 209 -18.64 4.84 -16.64
C THR A 209 -17.26 5.27 -16.17
N ASN A 210 -16.36 5.61 -17.10
CA ASN A 210 -15.05 6.15 -16.71
C ASN A 210 -15.14 7.52 -16.03
N LYS A 211 -16.26 8.26 -16.15
CA LYS A 211 -16.42 9.62 -15.62
C LYS A 211 -17.52 9.77 -14.58
N VAL A 212 -18.37 8.78 -14.46
CA VAL A 212 -19.49 8.73 -13.51
C VAL A 212 -19.44 7.40 -12.79
N MET A 213 -19.51 7.41 -11.48
CA MET A 213 -19.60 6.21 -10.64
C MET A 213 -20.78 6.36 -9.70
N VAL A 214 -21.64 5.35 -9.68
CA VAL A 214 -22.82 5.34 -8.79
C VAL A 214 -22.63 4.28 -7.73
N LEU A 215 -22.76 4.71 -6.47
CA LEU A 215 -22.57 3.89 -5.28
C LEU A 215 -23.79 3.98 -4.38
N GLU A 216 -23.99 2.98 -3.58
CA GLU A 216 -24.89 3.03 -2.44
C GLU A 216 -24.52 4.16 -1.48
N ARG A 217 -25.52 4.92 -1.02
CA ARG A 217 -25.32 5.90 0.03
C ARG A 217 -25.24 5.20 1.38
N ILE A 218 -24.19 5.50 2.13
CA ILE A 218 -24.01 4.97 3.48
C ILE A 218 -24.51 5.93 4.54
N ASP A 219 -24.91 5.40 5.68
CA ASP A 219 -25.15 6.16 6.92
C ASP A 219 -24.15 5.69 7.98
N GLY A 220 -23.15 6.52 8.27
CA GLY A 220 -22.07 6.19 9.18
C GLY A 220 -21.56 7.42 9.91
N ILE A 221 -20.86 7.19 11.02
CA ILE A 221 -20.18 8.21 11.81
C ILE A 221 -18.76 8.36 11.24
N PRO A 222 -18.31 9.59 10.87
CA PRO A 222 -16.89 9.78 10.50
C PRO A 222 -15.96 9.22 11.60
N CYS A 223 -14.95 8.45 11.23
CA CYS A 223 -14.07 7.79 12.22
C CYS A 223 -13.28 8.78 13.10
N THR A 224 -13.22 10.05 12.71
CA THR A 224 -12.63 11.17 13.48
C THR A 224 -13.57 11.81 14.49
N ASP A 225 -14.86 11.54 14.39
CA ASP A 225 -15.86 12.13 15.29
C ASP A 225 -16.05 11.25 16.54
N ILE A 226 -15.08 11.37 17.45
CA ILE A 226 -15.04 10.56 18.68
C ILE A 226 -16.25 10.85 19.57
N GLU A 227 -16.77 12.07 19.56
CA GLU A 227 -17.94 12.45 20.37
C GLU A 227 -19.20 11.69 19.90
N GLN A 228 -19.42 11.59 18.60
CA GLN A 228 -20.51 10.78 18.08
C GLN A 228 -20.31 9.29 18.32
N ILE A 229 -19.09 8.78 18.15
CA ILE A 229 -18.74 7.38 18.44
C ILE A 229 -19.12 7.04 19.90
N GLU A 230 -18.77 7.91 20.84
CA GLU A 230 -19.14 7.74 22.27
C GLU A 230 -20.64 7.85 22.50
N LYS A 231 -21.29 8.83 21.88
CA LYS A 231 -22.75 9.05 22.02
C LYS A 231 -23.58 7.86 21.54
N TYR A 232 -23.12 7.17 20.50
CA TYR A 232 -23.76 5.95 20.00
C TYR A 232 -23.38 4.68 20.79
N GLY A 233 -22.55 4.81 21.84
CA GLY A 233 -22.16 3.70 22.68
C GLY A 233 -21.24 2.68 21.99
N ILE A 234 -20.54 3.10 20.95
CA ILE A 234 -19.65 2.23 20.17
C ILE A 234 -18.47 1.75 21.03
N ASN A 235 -18.23 0.44 21.06
CA ASN A 235 -17.11 -0.14 21.76
C ASN A 235 -15.77 0.23 21.08
N LYS A 236 -15.13 1.32 21.55
CA LYS A 236 -13.91 1.90 20.95
C LYS A 236 -12.74 0.92 20.89
N LYS A 237 -12.59 0.08 21.92
CA LYS A 237 -11.53 -0.93 21.96
C LYS A 237 -11.71 -1.94 20.83
N ARG A 238 -12.90 -2.55 20.71
CA ARG A 238 -13.21 -3.49 19.62
C ARG A 238 -13.09 -2.86 18.25
N LEU A 239 -13.56 -1.61 18.10
CA LEU A 239 -13.45 -0.87 16.85
C LEU A 239 -11.98 -0.72 16.44
N ALA A 240 -11.10 -0.28 17.34
CA ALA A 240 -9.68 -0.12 17.05
C ALA A 240 -9.01 -1.47 16.72
N GLU A 241 -9.33 -2.53 17.46
CA GLU A 241 -8.85 -3.89 17.19
C GLU A 241 -9.29 -4.41 15.82
N ASN A 242 -10.55 -4.15 15.43
CA ASN A 242 -11.08 -4.54 14.12
C ASN A 242 -10.35 -3.80 12.98
N GLY A 243 -9.97 -2.53 13.16
CA GLY A 243 -9.16 -1.80 12.19
C GLY A 243 -7.83 -2.50 11.89
N VAL A 244 -7.15 -3.02 12.92
CA VAL A 244 -5.90 -3.79 12.76
C VAL A 244 -6.16 -5.11 12.02
N LYS A 245 -7.22 -5.83 12.39
CA LYS A 245 -7.58 -7.11 11.73
C LYS A 245 -7.92 -6.92 10.26
N ILE A 246 -8.71 -5.88 9.93
CA ILE A 246 -9.05 -5.54 8.54
C ILE A 246 -7.77 -5.31 7.74
N PHE A 247 -6.83 -4.54 8.26
CA PHE A 247 -5.56 -4.30 7.60
C PHE A 247 -4.76 -5.59 7.37
N LEU A 248 -4.61 -6.41 8.41
CA LEU A 248 -3.90 -7.69 8.30
C LEU A 248 -4.57 -8.64 7.28
N ASN A 249 -5.90 -8.68 7.27
CA ASN A 249 -6.66 -9.46 6.29
C ASN A 249 -6.43 -8.96 4.86
N GLN A 250 -6.51 -7.65 4.64
CA GLN A 250 -6.26 -7.06 3.32
C GLN A 250 -4.85 -7.38 2.80
N VAL A 251 -3.82 -7.31 3.67
CA VAL A 251 -2.42 -7.53 3.27
C VAL A 251 -2.12 -9.03 3.12
N PHE A 252 -2.43 -9.82 4.14
CA PHE A 252 -1.94 -11.20 4.22
C PHE A 252 -2.93 -12.24 3.69
N ARG A 253 -4.23 -12.08 3.91
CA ARG A 253 -5.27 -12.98 3.40
C ARG A 253 -5.58 -12.69 1.93
N ASP A 254 -5.97 -11.44 1.63
CA ASP A 254 -6.53 -11.06 0.34
C ASP A 254 -5.44 -10.61 -0.67
N ASN A 255 -4.28 -10.20 -0.18
CA ASN A 255 -3.23 -9.55 -0.97
C ASN A 255 -3.76 -8.39 -1.82
N PHE A 256 -4.69 -7.67 -1.27
CA PHE A 256 -5.33 -6.52 -1.89
C PHE A 256 -5.71 -5.52 -0.79
N PHE A 257 -4.89 -4.48 -0.62
CA PHE A 257 -5.06 -3.54 0.47
C PHE A 257 -5.34 -2.13 -0.04
N HIS A 258 -6.14 -1.43 0.71
CA HIS A 258 -6.43 -0.02 0.52
C HIS A 258 -5.17 0.79 0.84
N ALA A 259 -4.63 1.50 -0.15
CA ALA A 259 -3.35 2.19 -0.02
C ALA A 259 -3.48 3.69 0.34
N ASP A 260 -4.70 4.18 0.53
CA ASP A 260 -4.98 5.57 0.93
C ASP A 260 -6.08 5.65 2.01
N MET A 261 -5.83 4.99 3.16
CA MET A 261 -6.72 4.97 4.33
C MET A 261 -6.75 6.35 5.03
N HIS A 262 -7.24 7.36 4.30
CA HIS A 262 -7.45 8.68 4.88
C HIS A 262 -8.71 8.67 5.77
N PRO A 263 -8.69 9.31 6.96
CA PRO A 263 -9.86 9.35 7.85
C PRO A 263 -11.16 9.86 7.20
N GLY A 264 -11.07 10.70 6.17
CA GLY A 264 -12.21 11.19 5.41
C GLY A 264 -12.93 10.13 4.57
N ASN A 265 -12.30 8.97 4.35
CA ASN A 265 -12.85 7.87 3.55
C ASN A 265 -13.38 6.72 4.41
N ILE A 266 -13.27 6.85 5.75
CA ILE A 266 -13.59 5.80 6.71
C ILE A 266 -14.67 6.29 7.67
N PHE A 267 -15.74 5.50 7.75
CA PHE A 267 -16.85 5.72 8.67
C PHE A 267 -17.01 4.52 9.59
N VAL A 268 -17.72 4.73 10.69
CA VAL A 268 -18.10 3.70 11.66
C VAL A 268 -19.59 3.43 11.51
N SER A 269 -19.97 2.16 11.42
CA SER A 269 -21.37 1.77 11.38
C SER A 269 -22.07 2.14 12.69
N LYS A 270 -23.30 2.62 12.61
CA LYS A 270 -24.17 2.86 13.77
C LYS A 270 -24.83 1.57 14.27
N GLU A 271 -24.78 0.53 13.42
CA GLU A 271 -25.31 -0.79 13.74
C GLU A 271 -24.34 -1.55 14.65
N HIS A 272 -24.88 -2.37 15.54
CA HIS A 272 -24.11 -3.27 16.39
C HIS A 272 -22.99 -2.59 17.22
N PRO A 273 -23.31 -1.66 18.14
CA PRO A 273 -22.32 -0.90 18.92
C PRO A 273 -21.29 -1.76 19.67
N GLU A 274 -21.68 -2.97 20.11
CA GLU A 274 -20.80 -3.92 20.81
C GLU A 274 -19.85 -4.69 19.88
N THR A 275 -20.22 -4.85 18.60
CA THR A 275 -19.42 -5.47 17.54
C THR A 275 -19.27 -4.52 16.36
N PRO A 276 -18.63 -3.35 16.57
CA PRO A 276 -18.65 -2.28 15.59
C PRO A 276 -17.87 -2.62 14.33
N GLY A 277 -18.43 -2.24 13.16
CA GLY A 277 -17.78 -2.34 11.87
C GLY A 277 -17.39 -0.99 11.30
N TYR A 278 -16.41 -1.00 10.41
CA TYR A 278 -16.05 0.15 9.57
C TYR A 278 -16.82 0.14 8.25
N ILE A 279 -16.94 1.32 7.65
CA ILE A 279 -17.43 1.50 6.30
C ILE A 279 -16.35 2.28 5.54
N ALA A 280 -15.86 1.75 4.42
CA ALA A 280 -14.90 2.45 3.56
C ALA A 280 -15.56 2.81 2.22
N ILE A 281 -15.43 4.09 1.80
CA ILE A 281 -16.19 4.64 0.67
C ILE A 281 -15.36 4.95 -0.58
N ASP A 282 -14.03 5.00 -0.47
CA ASP A 282 -13.14 5.30 -1.60
C ASP A 282 -12.07 4.21 -1.70
N CYS A 283 -11.98 3.53 -2.84
CA CYS A 283 -10.98 2.51 -3.14
C CYS A 283 -10.18 2.86 -4.40
N ALA A 284 -9.99 4.15 -4.70
CA ALA A 284 -9.27 4.60 -5.88
C ALA A 284 -7.82 4.10 -5.91
N ILE A 285 -7.13 4.11 -4.75
CA ILE A 285 -5.74 3.66 -4.64
C ILE A 285 -5.69 2.37 -3.83
N THR A 286 -5.28 1.30 -4.48
CA THR A 286 -5.08 -0.02 -3.88
C THR A 286 -3.67 -0.53 -4.15
N GLY A 287 -3.20 -1.42 -3.31
CA GLY A 287 -1.89 -2.06 -3.43
C GLY A 287 -1.98 -3.58 -3.31
N SER A 288 -0.98 -4.24 -3.85
CA SER A 288 -0.74 -5.68 -3.67
C SER A 288 0.76 -5.93 -3.58
N LEU A 289 1.13 -7.02 -2.95
CA LEU A 289 2.51 -7.49 -2.83
C LEU A 289 2.68 -8.75 -3.68
N SER A 290 3.88 -9.01 -4.16
CA SER A 290 4.18 -10.34 -4.66
C SER A 290 4.09 -11.38 -3.52
N ASN A 291 3.94 -12.66 -3.85
CA ASN A 291 3.90 -13.70 -2.82
C ASN A 291 5.19 -13.72 -1.98
N ASP A 292 6.34 -13.49 -2.63
CA ASP A 292 7.64 -13.45 -1.97
C ASP A 292 7.76 -12.24 -1.03
N GLU A 293 7.34 -11.05 -1.48
CA GLU A 293 7.34 -9.85 -0.63
C GLU A 293 6.45 -10.02 0.60
N ARG A 294 5.25 -10.56 0.41
CA ARG A 294 4.29 -10.79 1.49
C ARG A 294 4.85 -11.79 2.51
N TYR A 295 5.46 -12.87 2.04
CA TYR A 295 6.09 -13.87 2.90
C TYR A 295 7.29 -13.29 3.64
N MET A 296 8.17 -12.58 2.93
CA MET A 296 9.35 -11.93 3.52
C MET A 296 8.96 -10.88 4.55
N LEU A 297 7.95 -10.06 4.25
CA LEU A 297 7.42 -9.08 5.20
C LEU A 297 6.94 -9.75 6.50
N ALA A 298 6.13 -10.81 6.41
CA ALA A 298 5.66 -11.55 7.58
C ALA A 298 6.82 -12.12 8.41
N ARG A 299 7.84 -12.68 7.74
CA ARG A 299 9.04 -13.22 8.38
C ARG A 299 9.89 -12.13 9.05
N MET A 300 10.03 -10.97 8.41
CA MET A 300 10.75 -9.82 8.96
C MET A 300 10.04 -9.29 10.21
N LEU A 301 8.72 -9.12 10.15
CA LEU A 301 7.92 -8.69 11.30
C LEU A 301 8.02 -9.68 12.47
N GLN A 302 7.93 -10.97 12.19
CA GLN A 302 8.12 -12.01 13.21
C GLN A 302 9.55 -11.98 13.80
N ALA A 303 10.58 -11.78 12.96
CA ALA A 303 11.96 -11.70 13.43
C ALA A 303 12.19 -10.47 14.33
N VAL A 304 11.56 -9.34 13.99
CA VAL A 304 11.58 -8.12 14.83
C VAL A 304 10.92 -8.38 16.17
N LEU A 305 9.68 -8.92 16.18
CA LEU A 305 8.95 -9.25 17.40
C LEU A 305 9.72 -10.19 18.32
N LYS A 306 10.35 -11.21 17.75
CA LYS A 306 11.15 -12.20 18.48
C LYS A 306 12.60 -11.74 18.72
N GLN A 307 12.93 -10.47 18.41
CA GLN A 307 14.25 -9.85 18.57
C GLN A 307 15.39 -10.67 17.95
N LYS A 308 15.09 -11.36 16.82
CA LYS A 308 16.06 -12.20 16.10
C LYS A 308 16.79 -11.38 15.04
N TYR A 309 17.63 -10.44 15.45
CA TYR A 309 18.27 -9.48 14.55
C TYR A 309 19.15 -10.10 13.48
N LYS A 310 19.86 -11.19 13.81
CA LYS A 310 20.65 -11.93 12.81
C LYS A 310 19.76 -12.52 11.71
N SER A 311 18.62 -13.13 12.09
CA SER A 311 17.64 -13.65 11.11
C SER A 311 17.02 -12.53 10.30
N LEU A 312 16.77 -11.38 10.93
CA LEU A 312 16.26 -10.19 10.24
C LEU A 312 17.28 -9.69 9.20
N ALA A 313 18.57 -9.58 9.54
CA ALA A 313 19.63 -9.21 8.59
C ALA A 313 19.73 -10.20 7.40
N GLN A 314 19.62 -11.50 7.67
CA GLN A 314 19.59 -12.54 6.63
C GLN A 314 18.40 -12.38 5.70
N LEU A 315 17.22 -12.03 6.22
CA LEU A 315 16.03 -11.79 5.42
C LEU A 315 16.18 -10.56 4.53
N PHE A 316 16.77 -9.46 5.03
CA PHE A 316 17.03 -8.27 4.21
C PHE A 316 17.97 -8.55 3.04
N ILE A 317 19.05 -9.31 3.27
CA ILE A 317 19.99 -9.70 2.22
C ILE A 317 19.33 -10.69 1.25
N GLY A 318 18.68 -11.73 1.77
CA GLY A 318 18.08 -12.80 0.98
C GLY A 318 16.89 -12.35 0.13
N SER A 319 16.19 -11.29 0.51
CA SER A 319 15.12 -10.68 -0.29
C SER A 319 15.63 -9.76 -1.40
N GLY A 320 16.93 -9.44 -1.42
CA GLY A 320 17.49 -8.45 -2.33
C GLY A 320 17.10 -7.01 -2.00
N TRP A 321 16.57 -6.74 -0.80
CA TRP A 321 16.22 -5.38 -0.40
C TRP A 321 17.45 -4.55 -0.05
N VAL A 322 18.53 -5.18 0.36
CA VAL A 322 19.86 -4.58 0.51
C VAL A 322 20.87 -5.28 -0.39
N ASN A 323 22.03 -4.65 -0.60
CA ASN A 323 23.07 -5.22 -1.45
C ASN A 323 23.51 -6.59 -0.96
N SER A 324 23.71 -7.53 -1.88
CA SER A 324 24.11 -8.92 -1.58
C SER A 324 25.49 -9.04 -0.93
N ASP A 325 26.37 -8.07 -1.13
CA ASP A 325 27.70 -7.99 -0.54
C ASP A 325 27.72 -7.34 0.88
N THR A 326 26.54 -6.99 1.41
CA THR A 326 26.39 -6.39 2.74
C THR A 326 26.93 -7.33 3.83
N ASN A 327 27.78 -6.78 4.72
CA ASN A 327 28.27 -7.53 5.87
C ASN A 327 27.12 -7.79 6.85
N ILE A 328 26.78 -9.07 7.03
CA ILE A 328 25.65 -9.50 7.86
C ILE A 328 25.80 -9.07 9.33
N ASN A 329 27.01 -9.06 9.89
CA ASN A 329 27.21 -8.70 11.30
C ASN A 329 27.05 -7.19 11.49
N GLU A 330 27.48 -6.40 10.52
CA GLU A 330 27.32 -4.94 10.55
C GLU A 330 25.83 -4.55 10.41
N LEU A 331 25.13 -5.19 9.50
CA LEU A 331 23.67 -5.00 9.33
C LEU A 331 22.91 -5.47 10.58
N GLU A 332 23.26 -6.62 11.18
CA GLU A 332 22.68 -7.10 12.45
C GLU A 332 22.85 -6.06 13.56
N ASN A 333 24.05 -5.51 13.73
CA ASN A 333 24.33 -4.50 14.76
C ASN A 333 23.51 -3.22 14.52
N THR A 334 23.37 -2.79 13.27
CA THR A 334 22.55 -1.63 12.90
C THR A 334 21.06 -1.86 13.20
N LEU A 335 20.54 -3.02 12.84
CA LEU A 335 19.15 -3.38 13.10
C LEU A 335 18.88 -3.53 14.61
N ARG A 336 19.83 -4.11 15.35
CA ARG A 336 19.77 -4.20 16.82
C ARG A 336 19.75 -2.81 17.45
N ALA A 337 20.68 -1.94 17.09
CA ALA A 337 20.74 -0.57 17.62
C ALA A 337 19.49 0.24 17.33
N CYS A 338 18.81 -0.04 16.19
CA CYS A 338 17.55 0.59 15.84
C CYS A 338 16.37 0.06 16.67
N CYS A 339 16.30 -1.25 16.88
CA CYS A 339 15.13 -1.91 17.48
C CYS A 339 15.19 -1.98 19.01
N GLU A 340 16.34 -2.28 19.61
CA GLU A 340 16.45 -2.46 21.07
C GLU A 340 15.88 -1.29 21.89
N PRO A 341 16.17 -0.02 21.58
CA PRO A 341 15.60 1.10 22.35
C PRO A 341 14.08 1.20 22.27
N ILE A 342 13.49 0.64 21.21
CA ILE A 342 12.04 0.62 21.01
C ILE A 342 11.42 -0.46 21.90
N PHE A 343 12.07 -1.61 22.04
CA PHE A 343 11.61 -2.74 22.85
C PHE A 343 11.87 -2.59 24.35
N GLU A 344 12.53 -1.53 24.79
CA GLU A 344 12.56 -1.14 26.22
C GLU A 344 11.18 -0.67 26.72
N LYS A 345 10.27 -0.30 25.80
CA LYS A 345 8.89 0.07 26.10
C LYS A 345 7.98 -1.15 26.05
N PRO A 346 6.83 -1.13 26.76
CA PRO A 346 5.77 -2.11 26.55
C PRO A 346 5.37 -2.20 25.09
N LEU A 347 5.09 -3.40 24.57
CA LEU A 347 4.70 -3.61 23.18
C LEU A 347 3.50 -2.74 22.75
N SER A 348 2.57 -2.51 23.67
CA SER A 348 1.39 -1.63 23.43
C SER A 348 1.76 -0.18 23.14
N GLU A 349 2.93 0.30 23.58
CA GLU A 349 3.39 1.66 23.33
C GLU A 349 4.23 1.79 22.05
N ILE A 350 4.62 0.69 21.44
CA ILE A 350 5.44 0.67 20.23
C ILE A 350 4.57 0.99 19.02
N GLU A 351 4.89 2.08 18.33
CA GLU A 351 4.25 2.46 17.06
C GLU A 351 4.85 1.65 15.90
N PHE A 352 4.06 0.72 15.38
CA PHE A 352 4.47 -0.21 14.31
C PHE A 352 4.91 0.51 13.03
N GLY A 353 4.14 1.51 12.61
CA GLY A 353 4.46 2.29 11.41
C GLY A 353 5.78 3.05 11.53
N LYS A 354 6.08 3.59 12.73
CA LYS A 354 7.36 4.25 13.00
C LYS A 354 8.52 3.25 13.05
N LEU A 355 8.31 2.08 13.63
CA LEU A 355 9.31 1.02 13.66
C LEU A 355 9.75 0.61 12.25
N LEU A 356 8.79 0.36 11.33
CA LEU A 356 9.10 0.09 9.94
C LEU A 356 9.86 1.24 9.26
N LEU A 357 9.47 2.48 9.55
CA LEU A 357 10.16 3.66 9.03
C LEU A 357 11.63 3.68 9.50
N TYR A 358 11.88 3.46 10.79
CA TYR A 358 13.25 3.41 11.32
C TYR A 358 14.06 2.26 10.73
N LEU A 359 13.48 1.06 10.60
CA LEU A 359 14.11 -0.08 9.94
C LEU A 359 14.54 0.26 8.51
N PHE A 360 13.66 0.87 7.73
CA PHE A 360 13.97 1.25 6.35
C PHE A 360 15.00 2.39 6.29
N GLN A 361 14.95 3.34 7.19
CA GLN A 361 15.96 4.42 7.26
C GLN A 361 17.34 3.92 7.66
N SER A 362 17.42 3.03 8.65
CA SER A 362 18.69 2.47 9.13
C SER A 362 19.37 1.54 8.12
N THR A 363 18.59 0.95 7.21
CA THR A 363 19.11 0.05 6.16
C THR A 363 19.49 0.77 4.86
N ARG A 364 19.20 2.08 4.73
CA ARG A 364 19.59 2.88 3.53
C ARG A 364 21.08 2.85 3.19
N PRO A 365 22.03 2.94 4.17
CA PRO A 365 23.46 2.87 3.86
C PRO A 365 23.89 1.58 3.17
N TYR A 366 23.10 0.53 3.32
CA TYR A 366 23.31 -0.79 2.72
C TYR A 366 22.65 -0.96 1.34
N GLY A 367 22.24 0.15 0.72
CA GLY A 367 21.64 0.14 -0.61
C GLY A 367 20.18 -0.31 -0.65
N LEU A 368 19.41 0.00 0.41
CA LEU A 368 17.99 -0.36 0.49
C LEU A 368 17.23 0.06 -0.77
N SER A 369 16.62 -0.90 -1.43
CA SER A 369 15.74 -0.72 -2.58
C SER A 369 14.35 -1.26 -2.25
N LEU A 370 13.41 -0.37 -1.95
CA LEU A 370 12.02 -0.74 -1.67
C LEU A 370 11.17 -0.59 -2.90
N GLN A 371 10.28 -1.56 -3.10
CA GLN A 371 9.26 -1.44 -4.12
C GLN A 371 8.18 -0.42 -3.71
N PRO A 372 7.54 0.26 -4.68
CA PRO A 372 6.50 1.25 -4.40
C PRO A 372 5.33 0.71 -3.56
N SER A 373 4.97 -0.57 -3.72
CA SER A 373 3.94 -1.27 -2.95
C SER A 373 4.24 -1.29 -1.44
N LEU A 374 5.49 -1.51 -1.06
CA LEU A 374 5.90 -1.50 0.35
C LEU A 374 5.87 -0.10 0.97
N VAL A 375 6.16 0.93 0.18
CA VAL A 375 6.03 2.33 0.63
C VAL A 375 4.56 2.69 0.85
N LEU A 376 3.67 2.28 -0.05
CA LEU A 376 2.22 2.44 0.11
C LEU A 376 1.70 1.70 1.35
N LEU A 377 2.16 0.47 1.55
CA LEU A 377 1.81 -0.33 2.73
C LEU A 377 2.23 0.34 4.03
N GLN A 378 3.47 0.85 4.09
CA GLN A 378 3.97 1.58 5.26
C GLN A 378 3.11 2.82 5.56
N LYS A 379 2.76 3.62 4.53
CA LYS A 379 1.85 4.76 4.67
C LYS A 379 0.51 4.34 5.27
N THR A 380 -0.09 3.31 4.71
CA THR A 380 -1.39 2.77 5.15
C THR A 380 -1.33 2.33 6.61
N LEU A 381 -0.26 1.64 6.97
CA LEU A 381 -0.05 1.17 8.34
C LEU A 381 0.03 2.32 9.36
N ILE A 382 0.78 3.38 9.04
CA ILE A 382 0.88 4.58 9.90
C ILE A 382 -0.49 5.22 10.08
N HIS A 383 -1.29 5.31 9.03
CA HIS A 383 -2.63 5.90 9.11
C HIS A 383 -3.58 5.05 9.95
N ILE A 384 -3.58 3.73 9.75
CA ILE A 384 -4.47 2.81 10.51
C ILE A 384 -4.10 2.81 11.99
N GLU A 385 -2.81 2.72 12.31
CA GLU A 385 -2.35 2.78 13.68
C GLU A 385 -2.70 4.13 14.32
N GLY A 386 -2.48 5.24 13.59
CA GLY A 386 -2.83 6.58 14.06
C GLY A 386 -4.32 6.74 14.33
N MET A 387 -5.19 6.29 13.42
CA MET A 387 -6.64 6.30 13.63
C MET A 387 -7.05 5.38 14.80
N GLY A 388 -6.49 4.18 14.86
CA GLY A 388 -6.78 3.24 15.93
C GLY A 388 -6.45 3.82 17.31
N ARG A 389 -5.29 4.47 17.47
CA ARG A 389 -4.90 5.13 18.73
C ARG A 389 -5.69 6.41 19.02
N GLN A 390 -6.19 7.10 18.00
CA GLN A 390 -7.08 8.24 18.18
C GLN A 390 -8.44 7.79 18.75
N ILE A 391 -8.96 6.63 18.30
CA ILE A 391 -10.21 6.03 18.80
C ILE A 391 -9.99 5.41 20.19
N TYR A 392 -8.91 4.63 20.34
CA TYR A 392 -8.55 3.93 21.56
C TYR A 392 -7.04 4.04 21.82
N PRO A 393 -6.59 4.97 22.69
CA PRO A 393 -5.16 5.27 22.92
C PRO A 393 -4.34 4.07 23.42
N GLU A 394 -4.98 3.12 24.11
CA GLU A 394 -4.34 1.90 24.64
C GLU A 394 -4.31 0.74 23.63
N LEU A 395 -4.47 1.02 22.33
CA LEU A 395 -4.46 -0.01 21.29
C LEU A 395 -3.12 -0.77 21.28
N ASP A 396 -3.19 -2.05 21.58
CA ASP A 396 -2.07 -2.97 21.43
C ASP A 396 -2.08 -3.62 20.04
N PHE A 397 -1.46 -2.92 19.09
CA PHE A 397 -1.33 -3.39 17.72
C PHE A 397 -0.59 -4.72 17.63
N TRP A 398 0.46 -4.89 18.43
CA TRP A 398 1.32 -6.07 18.41
C TRP A 398 0.65 -7.31 18.98
N GLY A 399 -0.12 -7.14 20.06
CA GLY A 399 -0.89 -8.24 20.64
C GLY A 399 -1.91 -8.84 19.66
N ILE A 400 -2.33 -8.06 18.65
CA ILE A 400 -3.21 -8.53 17.57
C ILE A 400 -2.39 -9.10 16.41
N ALA A 401 -1.32 -8.41 16.02
CA ALA A 401 -0.55 -8.77 14.83
C ALA A 401 0.29 -10.04 15.01
N GLU A 402 0.89 -10.27 16.17
CA GLU A 402 1.75 -11.44 16.43
C GLU A 402 1.02 -12.77 16.22
N PRO A 403 -0.12 -13.05 16.90
CA PRO A 403 -0.82 -14.31 16.72
C PRO A 403 -1.37 -14.46 15.30
N TYR A 404 -1.79 -13.36 14.66
CA TYR A 404 -2.23 -13.38 13.29
C TYR A 404 -1.11 -13.81 12.32
N LEU A 405 0.07 -13.19 12.44
CA LEU A 405 1.23 -13.50 11.60
C LEU A 405 1.76 -14.91 11.84
N ASP A 406 1.82 -15.36 13.10
CA ASP A 406 2.25 -16.73 13.44
C ASP A 406 1.29 -17.78 12.83
N ASN A 407 -0.02 -17.55 12.88
CA ASN A 407 -1.01 -18.43 12.26
C ASN A 407 -0.92 -18.40 10.73
N TRP A 408 -0.85 -17.21 10.15
CA TRP A 408 -0.73 -17.05 8.70
C TRP A 408 0.53 -17.75 8.16
N LEU A 409 1.68 -17.59 8.82
CA LEU A 409 2.94 -18.26 8.44
C LEU A 409 2.82 -19.78 8.54
N LYS A 410 2.16 -20.31 9.58
CA LYS A 410 1.90 -21.77 9.71
C LYS A 410 1.04 -22.29 8.56
N GLU A 411 0.02 -21.54 8.17
CA GLU A 411 -0.86 -21.89 7.05
C GLU A 411 -0.12 -21.92 5.70
N GLN A 412 0.91 -21.08 5.50
CA GLN A 412 1.71 -21.13 4.26
C GLN A 412 2.41 -22.48 4.09
N PHE A 413 2.76 -23.17 5.18
CA PHE A 413 3.41 -24.50 5.18
C PHE A 413 2.41 -25.65 5.35
N SER A 414 1.11 -25.39 5.27
CA SER A 414 0.12 -26.46 5.39
C SER A 414 0.21 -27.43 4.20
N PRO A 415 -0.03 -28.73 4.42
CA PRO A 415 -0.02 -29.72 3.33
C PRO A 415 -1.01 -29.42 2.20
N LEU A 416 -2.12 -28.73 2.52
CA LEU A 416 -3.14 -28.33 1.54
C LEU A 416 -2.57 -27.26 0.60
N LYS A 417 -1.93 -26.19 1.13
CA LYS A 417 -1.30 -25.17 0.28
C LYS A 417 -0.12 -25.69 -0.53
N LEU A 418 0.63 -26.64 0.03
CA LEU A 418 1.69 -27.33 -0.73
C LEU A 418 1.10 -28.10 -1.91
N LYS A 419 -0.05 -28.76 -1.72
CA LYS A 419 -0.78 -29.43 -2.79
C LYS A 419 -1.26 -28.42 -3.86
N ASP A 420 -1.88 -27.32 -3.44
CA ASP A 420 -2.37 -26.28 -4.35
C ASP A 420 -1.19 -25.66 -5.15
N PHE A 421 -0.07 -25.38 -4.48
CA PHE A 421 1.15 -24.91 -5.14
C PHE A 421 1.67 -25.88 -6.19
N ILE A 422 1.67 -27.19 -5.88
CA ILE A 422 2.09 -28.23 -6.83
C ILE A 422 1.12 -28.32 -8.02
N VAL A 423 -0.18 -28.22 -7.77
CA VAL A 423 -1.20 -28.28 -8.81
C VAL A 423 -1.13 -27.06 -9.73
N ASP A 424 -1.05 -25.86 -9.15
CA ASP A 424 -1.05 -24.59 -9.89
C ASP A 424 0.26 -24.36 -10.67
N ASN A 425 1.39 -24.90 -10.19
CA ASN A 425 2.69 -24.77 -10.84
C ASN A 425 3.17 -26.07 -11.51
N LYS A 426 2.25 -27.00 -11.79
CA LYS A 426 2.59 -28.32 -12.34
C LYS A 426 3.43 -28.27 -13.61
N GLU A 427 3.12 -27.36 -14.53
CA GLU A 427 3.85 -27.20 -15.80
C GLU A 427 5.25 -26.62 -15.56
N ASP A 428 5.38 -25.60 -14.72
CA ASP A 428 6.66 -24.99 -14.36
C ASP A 428 7.55 -25.93 -13.55
N LEU A 429 6.97 -26.72 -12.65
CA LEU A 429 7.69 -27.73 -11.88
C LEU A 429 8.19 -28.88 -12.77
N LEU A 430 7.40 -29.28 -13.78
CA LEU A 430 7.81 -30.30 -14.76
C LEU A 430 8.94 -29.80 -15.67
N LEU A 431 8.88 -28.53 -16.09
CA LEU A 431 9.96 -27.90 -16.86
C LEU A 431 11.26 -27.80 -16.05
N LYS A 432 11.18 -27.33 -14.81
CA LYS A 432 12.33 -27.21 -13.89
C LYS A 432 12.83 -28.59 -13.40
N ALA A 433 11.98 -29.59 -13.30
CA ALA A 433 12.39 -30.94 -12.93
C ALA A 433 13.32 -31.59 -14.00
N SER A 434 13.19 -31.17 -15.25
CA SER A 434 14.12 -31.62 -16.32
C SER A 434 15.51 -30.97 -16.21
N GLU A 435 15.62 -29.81 -15.55
CA GLU A 435 16.89 -29.07 -15.32
C GLU A 435 17.54 -29.45 -13.98
N MET A 436 16.78 -30.04 -13.05
CA MET A 436 17.26 -30.42 -11.71
C MET A 436 18.50 -31.34 -11.68
N PRO A 437 18.69 -32.34 -12.57
CA PRO A 437 19.89 -33.14 -12.56
C PRO A 437 21.17 -32.33 -12.74
N GLY A 438 21.16 -31.29 -13.58
CA GLY A 438 22.30 -30.39 -13.79
C GLY A 438 22.61 -29.53 -12.55
N PHE A 439 21.62 -28.98 -11.93
CA PHE A 439 21.74 -28.10 -10.74
C PHE A 439 22.27 -28.88 -9.52
N ILE A 440 21.84 -30.14 -9.35
CA ILE A 440 22.34 -31.03 -8.28
C ILE A 440 23.80 -31.42 -8.56
N TYR A 441 24.17 -31.62 -9.83
CA TYR A 441 25.53 -31.94 -10.21
C TYR A 441 26.48 -30.75 -9.98
N GLU A 442 26.10 -29.55 -10.37
CA GLU A 442 26.87 -28.31 -10.12
C GLU A 442 27.02 -28.01 -8.61
N ALA A 443 25.97 -28.17 -7.83
CA ALA A 443 26.03 -27.98 -6.37
C ALA A 443 26.91 -29.03 -5.67
N LEU A 444 26.92 -30.29 -6.17
CA LEU A 444 27.80 -31.34 -5.67
C LEU A 444 29.25 -31.12 -6.07
N ASP A 445 29.50 -30.55 -7.24
CA ASP A 445 30.84 -30.23 -7.73
C ASP A 445 31.43 -29.02 -7.02
N GLU A 446 30.64 -27.99 -6.75
CA GLU A 446 31.04 -26.88 -5.86
C GLU A 446 31.38 -27.36 -4.45
N LEU A 447 30.55 -28.25 -3.87
CA LEU A 447 30.83 -28.84 -2.55
C LEU A 447 32.11 -29.71 -2.56
N ARG A 448 32.42 -30.38 -3.66
CA ARG A 448 33.68 -31.14 -3.83
C ARG A 448 34.88 -30.20 -3.96
N GLY A 449 34.76 -29.09 -4.68
CA GLY A 449 35.79 -28.04 -4.78
C GLY A 449 36.14 -27.41 -3.44
N TYR A 450 35.16 -27.20 -2.56
CA TYR A 450 35.36 -26.70 -1.20
C TYR A 450 36.05 -27.67 -0.27
N SER A 451 35.93 -29.00 -0.50
CA SER A 451 36.55 -30.01 0.35
C SER A 451 38.06 -30.18 0.12
N HIS A 452 38.55 -29.73 -1.05
CA HIS A 452 39.97 -29.90 -1.39
C HIS A 452 40.91 -28.83 -0.82
N ASN A 453 40.36 -27.71 -0.29
CA ASN A 453 41.16 -26.57 0.14
C ASN A 453 41.16 -26.30 1.67
N ARG A 454 40.75 -27.27 2.52
CA ARG A 454 40.82 -27.11 3.98
C ARG A 454 41.22 -28.38 4.72
N LYS A 455 42.52 -28.61 4.80
CA LYS A 455 43.12 -29.33 5.92
C LYS A 455 43.30 -28.36 7.09
N SER A 456 42.28 -28.16 7.95
CA SER A 456 42.36 -27.67 9.31
C SER A 456 40.95 -27.29 9.82
N ASN A 457 40.29 -28.20 10.49
CA ASN A 457 39.35 -28.01 11.61
C ASN A 457 38.36 -29.20 11.73
N ASP A 458 38.82 -30.24 12.42
CA ASP A 458 38.06 -31.47 12.65
C ASP A 458 36.75 -31.27 13.45
N ASP A 459 36.64 -30.26 14.29
CA ASP A 459 35.44 -30.00 15.10
C ASP A 459 34.28 -29.33 14.33
N LYS A 460 34.59 -28.63 13.24
CA LYS A 460 33.56 -28.09 12.35
C LYS A 460 33.03 -29.11 11.37
N LEU A 461 33.86 -30.07 10.97
CA LEU A 461 33.49 -31.15 10.07
C LEU A 461 32.38 -32.01 10.70
N HIS A 462 32.52 -32.37 11.97
CA HIS A 462 31.54 -33.23 12.66
C HIS A 462 30.16 -32.58 12.83
N LYS A 463 30.11 -31.25 13.06
CA LYS A 463 28.85 -30.49 13.08
C LYS A 463 28.22 -30.34 11.68
N MET A 464 29.06 -30.18 10.66
CA MET A 464 28.58 -30.14 9.27
C MET A 464 28.12 -31.50 8.76
N GLU A 465 28.77 -32.60 9.13
CA GLU A 465 28.33 -33.97 8.80
C GLU A 465 26.97 -34.30 9.44
N LEU A 466 26.70 -33.84 10.68
CA LEU A 466 25.40 -34.01 11.32
C LEU A 466 24.29 -33.15 10.64
N GLN A 467 24.63 -31.96 10.15
CA GLN A 467 23.70 -31.13 9.36
C GLN A 467 23.48 -31.71 7.96
N LEU A 468 24.52 -32.23 7.30
CA LEU A 468 24.43 -32.91 6.01
C LEU A 468 23.63 -34.22 6.12
N GLN A 469 23.79 -34.98 7.22
CA GLN A 469 22.94 -36.15 7.47
C GLN A 469 21.46 -35.76 7.62
N LYS A 470 21.15 -34.69 8.38
CA LYS A 470 19.77 -34.18 8.48
C LYS A 470 19.23 -33.71 7.13
N GLN A 471 20.04 -33.01 6.33
CA GLN A 471 19.63 -32.61 4.97
C GLN A 471 19.48 -33.81 4.02
N LYS A 472 20.35 -34.85 4.10
CA LYS A 472 20.17 -36.09 3.36
C LYS A 472 18.87 -36.80 3.72
N TYR A 473 18.47 -36.83 5.00
CA TYR A 473 17.20 -37.40 5.41
C TYR A 473 16.02 -36.61 4.87
N ILE A 474 16.10 -35.27 4.83
CA ILE A 474 15.07 -34.41 4.25
C ILE A 474 14.96 -34.63 2.74
N ILE A 475 16.09 -34.67 2.00
CA ILE A 475 16.13 -34.91 0.55
C ILE A 475 15.64 -36.32 0.24
N TRP A 476 16.01 -37.31 1.06
CA TRP A 476 15.54 -38.69 0.91
C TRP A 476 14.04 -38.81 1.16
N PHE A 477 13.53 -38.11 2.20
CA PHE A 477 12.09 -38.06 2.52
C PHE A 477 11.27 -37.37 1.41
N PHE A 478 11.79 -36.28 0.82
CA PHE A 478 11.19 -35.64 -0.35
C PHE A 478 11.30 -36.50 -1.62
N GLY A 479 12.42 -37.14 -1.85
CA GLY A 479 12.61 -38.04 -3.00
C GLY A 479 11.70 -39.27 -2.97
N VAL A 480 11.53 -39.88 -1.79
CA VAL A 480 10.61 -41.00 -1.58
C VAL A 480 9.14 -40.50 -1.65
N GLY A 481 8.83 -39.32 -1.16
CA GLY A 481 7.50 -38.72 -1.26
C GLY A 481 7.09 -38.44 -2.71
N ILE A 482 7.99 -37.95 -3.51
CA ILE A 482 7.76 -37.72 -4.97
C ILE A 482 7.61 -39.07 -5.72
N MET A 483 8.42 -40.07 -5.40
CA MET A 483 8.28 -41.41 -6.02
C MET A 483 6.97 -42.10 -5.61
N MET A 484 6.53 -41.98 -4.36
CA MET A 484 5.22 -42.48 -3.94
C MET A 484 4.06 -41.77 -4.62
N ALA A 485 4.15 -40.44 -4.74
CA ALA A 485 3.14 -39.67 -5.47
C ALA A 485 3.08 -40.05 -6.95
N TRP A 486 4.23 -40.31 -7.57
CA TRP A 486 4.32 -40.81 -8.96
C TRP A 486 3.77 -42.22 -9.11
N GLY A 487 4.06 -43.10 -8.15
CA GLY A 487 3.53 -44.48 -8.11
C GLY A 487 2.01 -44.51 -7.96
N ILE A 488 1.44 -43.62 -7.13
CA ILE A 488 -0.02 -43.46 -6.96
C ILE A 488 -0.66 -42.90 -8.24
N PHE A 489 0.01 -41.97 -8.91
CA PHE A 489 -0.48 -41.41 -10.17
C PHE A 489 -0.49 -42.45 -11.31
N VAL A 490 0.50 -43.31 -11.38
CA VAL A 490 0.57 -44.41 -12.40
C VAL A 490 -0.44 -45.54 -12.12
N ILE A 491 -0.88 -45.71 -10.86
CA ILE A 491 -1.90 -46.71 -10.47
C ILE A 491 -3.33 -46.17 -10.66
N LEU A 492 -3.50 -44.85 -10.69
CA LEU A 492 -4.81 -44.21 -10.82
C LEU A 492 -5.08 -43.64 -12.23
N SER A 493 -4.10 -43.75 -13.16
CA SER A 493 -4.25 -43.47 -14.58
C SER A 493 -4.41 -44.77 -15.37
#